data_15409edea26b2938c396d51e2eda78d6
#
_entry.id   15409edea26b2938c396d51e2eda78d6
#
_cell.length_a   1.000
_cell.length_b   1.000
_cell.length_c   1.000
_cell.angle_alpha   90.00
_cell.angle_beta   90.00
_cell.angle_gamma   90.00
#
_symmetry.space_group_name_H-M   'P 1'
#
loop_
_entity.id
_entity.type
_entity.pdbx_description
1 polymer ?
#
loop_
_entity_poly.entity_id
_entity_poly.type
_entity_poly.pdbx_seq_one_letter_code
_entity_poly.pdbx_strand_id
1 'polypeptide(L)'
;MGTVVVRYRPKANRADENQDLVEAVFAELGSVDPGGVRYATLRLADGTFIHIADIEADPNPLGNIAAFARFQEGIVERCEPGEGPNPQAATVVGSYRFFAESSSS
;
A
#
# COMPACT_ATOMS: atom_id res chain seq x y z
N MET A 1 6.40 12.48 6.14
CA MET A 1 5.34 13.04 6.89
C MET A 1 4.25 13.55 5.97
N GLY A 2 3.11 12.99 6.05
CA GLY A 2 2.00 13.35 5.19
C GLY A 2 1.49 12.14 4.44
N THR A 3 0.53 12.40 3.59
CA THR A 3 -0.20 11.35 2.89
C THR A 3 0.32 11.22 1.47
N VAL A 4 0.51 9.99 1.04
CA VAL A 4 0.90 9.71 -0.33
C VAL A 4 -0.01 8.63 -0.89
N VAL A 5 -0.36 8.78 -2.18
CA VAL A 5 -1.19 7.81 -2.89
C VAL A 5 -0.35 7.25 -4.02
N VAL A 6 -0.29 5.93 -4.12
CA VAL A 6 0.47 5.26 -5.16
C VAL A 6 -0.48 4.41 -5.98
N ARG A 7 -0.48 4.59 -7.29
CA ARG A 7 -1.35 3.88 -8.19
C ARG A 7 -0.51 3.12 -9.21
N TYR A 8 -0.89 1.87 -9.47
CA TYR A 8 -0.22 1.05 -10.48
C TYR A 8 -1.16 -0.07 -10.90
N ARG A 9 -0.87 -0.69 -12.05
CA ARG A 9 -1.70 -1.79 -12.53
C ARG A 9 -0.84 -2.98 -12.93
N PRO A 10 -0.86 -4.06 -12.15
CA PRO A 10 -0.17 -5.28 -12.54
C PRO A 10 -0.76 -5.90 -13.79
N LYS A 11 0.06 -6.69 -14.47
CA LYS A 11 -0.43 -7.51 -15.57
C LYS A 11 -1.53 -8.44 -15.07
N ALA A 12 -2.51 -8.73 -15.94
CA ALA A 12 -3.68 -9.49 -15.51
C ALA A 12 -3.28 -10.83 -14.90
N ASN A 13 -2.28 -11.50 -15.45
CA ASN A 13 -1.87 -12.80 -14.95
C ASN A 13 -0.96 -12.70 -13.72
N ARG A 14 -0.69 -11.50 -13.24
CA ARG A 14 0.14 -11.30 -12.05
C ARG A 14 -0.58 -10.52 -10.97
N ALA A 15 -1.86 -10.19 -11.18
CA ALA A 15 -2.59 -9.39 -10.21
C ALA A 15 -2.77 -10.13 -8.89
N ASP A 16 -3.06 -11.43 -8.94
CA ASP A 16 -3.23 -12.21 -7.71
C ASP A 16 -1.91 -12.36 -6.97
N GLU A 17 -0.82 -12.54 -7.69
CA GLU A 17 0.50 -12.56 -7.08
C GLU A 17 0.77 -11.24 -6.35
N ASN A 18 0.43 -10.14 -7.00
CA ASN A 18 0.63 -8.83 -6.38
C ASN A 18 -0.21 -8.69 -5.12
N GLN A 19 -1.45 -9.16 -5.16
CA GLN A 19 -2.30 -9.12 -3.98
C GLN A 19 -1.71 -9.93 -2.84
N ASP A 20 -1.18 -11.10 -3.12
CA ASP A 20 -0.55 -11.92 -2.08
C ASP A 20 0.61 -11.18 -1.44
N LEU A 21 1.42 -10.51 -2.24
CA LEU A 21 2.54 -9.74 -1.71
C LEU A 21 2.06 -8.59 -0.82
N VAL A 22 0.97 -7.93 -1.21
CA VAL A 22 0.40 -6.85 -0.42
C VAL A 22 -0.15 -7.40 0.89
N GLU A 23 -0.85 -8.53 0.83
CA GLU A 23 -1.42 -9.12 2.04
C GLU A 23 -0.34 -9.50 3.04
N ALA A 24 0.82 -9.93 2.56
CA ALA A 24 1.94 -10.23 3.44
C ALA A 24 2.44 -8.98 4.15
N VAL A 25 2.39 -7.82 3.49
CA VAL A 25 2.77 -6.57 4.12
C VAL A 25 1.85 -6.29 5.31
N PHE A 26 0.54 -6.44 5.11
CA PHE A 26 -0.41 -6.16 6.18
C PHE A 26 -0.31 -7.17 7.30
N ALA A 27 -0.02 -8.44 6.99
CA ALA A 27 0.20 -9.44 8.03
C ALA A 27 1.38 -9.05 8.91
N GLU A 28 2.47 -8.60 8.30
CA GLU A 28 3.63 -8.19 9.08
C GLU A 28 3.36 -6.92 9.87
N LEU A 29 2.64 -5.97 9.26
CA LEU A 29 2.28 -4.74 9.98
C LEU A 29 1.45 -5.06 11.21
N GLY A 30 0.50 -5.98 11.09
CA GLY A 30 -0.30 -6.38 12.24
C GLY A 30 0.51 -7.04 13.33
N SER A 31 1.57 -7.74 12.96
CA SER A 31 2.43 -8.42 13.92
C SER A 31 3.41 -7.45 14.59
N VAL A 32 4.04 -6.59 13.79
CA VAL A 32 5.04 -5.64 14.32
C VAL A 32 4.38 -4.46 15.00
N ASP A 33 3.22 -4.04 14.47
CA ASP A 33 2.44 -2.94 15.03
C ASP A 33 3.27 -1.67 15.21
N PRO A 34 3.92 -1.18 14.14
CA PRO A 34 4.71 0.05 14.25
C PRO A 34 3.79 1.25 14.41
N GLY A 35 4.19 2.21 15.21
CA GLY A 35 3.46 3.47 15.26
C GLY A 35 3.88 4.38 14.12
N GLY A 36 3.13 5.46 13.93
CA GLY A 36 3.53 6.51 13.01
C GLY A 36 3.25 6.24 11.55
N VAL A 37 2.43 5.22 11.23
CA VAL A 37 2.05 4.98 9.85
C VAL A 37 0.62 4.45 9.81
N ARG A 38 -0.15 4.94 8.85
CA ARG A 38 -1.45 4.38 8.51
C ARG A 38 -1.39 3.98 7.05
N TYR A 39 -1.94 2.84 6.73
CA TYR A 39 -1.70 2.26 5.41
C TYR A 39 -2.91 1.46 4.98
N ALA A 40 -3.32 1.63 3.73
CA ALA A 40 -4.43 0.89 3.17
C ALA A 40 -4.16 0.63 1.70
N THR A 41 -4.71 -0.46 1.19
CA THR A 41 -4.59 -0.80 -0.22
C THR A 41 -5.95 -1.18 -0.75
N LEU A 42 -6.27 -0.65 -1.92
CA LEU A 42 -7.50 -0.97 -2.63
C LEU A 42 -7.16 -1.66 -3.94
N ARG A 43 -7.99 -2.61 -4.34
CA ARG A 43 -7.90 -3.22 -5.66
C ARG A 43 -9.17 -2.89 -6.42
N LEU A 44 -9.03 -2.21 -7.53
CA LEU A 44 -10.17 -1.81 -8.35
C LEU A 44 -10.60 -2.96 -9.25
N ALA A 45 -11.80 -2.85 -9.80
CA ALA A 45 -12.36 -3.91 -10.64
C ALA A 45 -11.53 -4.17 -11.88
N ASP A 46 -10.82 -3.16 -12.38
CA ASP A 46 -10.00 -3.32 -13.58
C ASP A 46 -8.59 -3.85 -13.28
N GLY A 47 -8.31 -4.18 -12.02
CA GLY A 47 -7.01 -4.69 -11.64
C GLY A 47 -6.02 -3.63 -11.18
N THR A 48 -6.41 -2.36 -11.16
CA THR A 48 -5.56 -1.30 -10.64
C THR A 48 -5.48 -1.41 -9.12
N PHE A 49 -4.27 -1.21 -8.58
CA PHE A 49 -4.08 -1.15 -7.13
C PHE A 49 -3.81 0.29 -6.73
N ILE A 50 -4.37 0.68 -5.60
CA ILE A 50 -4.14 2.01 -5.04
C ILE A 50 -3.71 1.82 -3.59
N HIS A 51 -2.53 2.35 -3.26
CA HIS A 51 -2.03 2.35 -1.91
C HIS A 51 -2.16 3.75 -1.34
N ILE A 52 -2.64 3.84 -0.11
CA ILE A 52 -2.75 5.11 0.60
C ILE A 52 -1.93 4.96 1.86
N ALA A 53 -0.94 5.82 2.03
CA ALA A 53 -0.10 5.79 3.20
C ALA A 53 -0.05 7.17 3.84
N ASP A 54 -0.26 7.22 5.14
CA ASP A 54 -0.12 8.44 5.91
C ASP A 54 1.03 8.21 6.87
N ILE A 55 2.15 8.88 6.63
CA ILE A 55 3.38 8.61 7.34
C ILE A 55 3.67 9.76 8.27
N GLU A 56 3.66 9.48 9.57
CA GLU A 56 3.88 10.48 10.60
C GLU A 56 5.25 10.37 11.24
N ALA A 57 5.85 9.18 11.19
CA ALA A 57 7.13 8.94 11.85
C ALA A 57 8.27 9.11 10.87
N ASP A 58 9.42 9.53 11.39
CA ASP A 58 10.63 9.69 10.62
C ASP A 58 11.75 9.00 11.39
N PRO A 59 12.36 7.96 10.83
CA PRO A 59 12.18 7.46 9.47
C PRO A 59 10.85 6.71 9.28
N ASN A 60 10.49 6.53 8.00
CA ASN A 60 9.27 5.84 7.62
C ASN A 60 9.29 4.40 8.14
N PRO A 61 8.32 4.01 8.98
CA PRO A 61 8.34 2.67 9.55
C PRO A 61 8.26 1.54 8.51
N LEU A 62 7.73 1.81 7.32
CA LEU A 62 7.65 0.78 6.29
C LEU A 62 9.04 0.30 5.85
N GLY A 63 10.06 1.11 6.07
CA GLY A 63 11.42 0.71 5.74
C GLY A 63 11.91 -0.49 6.53
N ASN A 64 11.27 -0.80 7.66
CA ASN A 64 11.65 -1.94 8.48
C ASN A 64 10.73 -3.14 8.31
N ILE A 65 9.83 -3.09 7.33
CA ILE A 65 8.89 -4.18 7.07
C ILE A 65 9.46 -5.03 5.93
N ALA A 66 9.91 -6.24 6.26
CA ALA A 66 10.55 -7.10 5.27
C ALA A 66 9.60 -7.45 4.12
N ALA A 67 8.33 -7.66 4.44
CA ALA A 67 7.34 -7.96 3.41
C ALA A 67 7.16 -6.79 2.45
N PHE A 68 7.33 -5.56 2.94
CA PHE A 68 7.22 -4.38 2.09
C PHE A 68 8.37 -4.34 1.09
N ALA A 69 9.57 -4.67 1.53
CA ALA A 69 10.72 -4.75 0.63
C ALA A 69 10.49 -5.82 -0.44
N ARG A 70 9.96 -6.99 -0.05
CA ARG A 70 9.65 -8.05 -1.00
C ARG A 70 8.59 -7.62 -2.00
N PHE A 71 7.56 -6.90 -1.52
CA PHE A 71 6.52 -6.37 -2.40
C PHE A 71 7.11 -5.44 -3.45
N GLN A 72 8.06 -4.61 -3.07
CA GLN A 72 8.64 -3.64 -4.00
C GLN A 72 9.58 -4.28 -5.00
N GLU A 73 10.14 -5.43 -4.68
CA GLU A 73 11.02 -6.15 -5.59
C GLU A 73 10.26 -6.55 -6.84
N GLY A 74 10.76 -6.15 -8.01
CA GLY A 74 10.18 -6.55 -9.27
C GLY A 74 8.80 -5.97 -9.56
N ILE A 75 8.40 -4.93 -8.83
CA ILE A 75 7.05 -4.39 -9.03
C ILE A 75 6.87 -3.83 -10.43
N VAL A 76 7.92 -3.24 -11.00
CA VAL A 76 7.81 -2.68 -12.36
C VAL A 76 7.58 -3.78 -13.38
N GLU A 77 8.28 -4.91 -13.24
CA GLU A 77 8.08 -6.04 -14.14
C GLU A 77 6.72 -6.69 -13.98
N ARG A 78 6.12 -6.59 -12.79
CA ARG A 78 4.78 -7.13 -12.60
C ARG A 78 3.71 -6.28 -13.26
N CYS A 79 4.02 -5.03 -13.58
CA CYS A 79 3.03 -4.08 -14.08
C CYS A 79 2.99 -4.05 -15.59
N GLU A 80 1.85 -3.63 -16.12
CA GLU A 80 1.73 -3.33 -17.54
C GLU A 80 2.68 -2.20 -17.92
N PRO A 81 3.22 -2.21 -19.13
CA PRO A 81 4.10 -1.13 -19.56
C PRO A 81 3.41 0.22 -19.39
N GLY A 82 4.12 1.15 -18.76
CA GLY A 82 3.59 2.48 -18.52
C GLY A 82 2.65 2.59 -17.34
N GLU A 83 2.38 1.46 -16.64
CA GLU A 83 1.43 1.44 -15.52
C GLU A 83 2.12 1.12 -14.19
N GLY A 84 3.41 1.40 -14.11
CA GLY A 84 4.14 1.17 -12.88
C GLY A 84 3.76 2.16 -11.79
N PRO A 85 4.35 1.98 -10.60
CA PRO A 85 3.97 2.80 -9.44
C PRO A 85 4.17 4.28 -9.71
N ASN A 86 3.16 5.06 -9.37
CA ASN A 86 3.14 6.50 -9.59
C ASN A 86 2.74 7.18 -8.28
N PRO A 87 3.71 7.48 -7.41
CA PRO A 87 3.40 8.10 -6.13
C PRO A 87 3.05 9.57 -6.29
N GLN A 88 2.06 10.02 -5.55
CA GLN A 88 1.64 11.41 -5.54
C GLN A 88 1.34 11.83 -4.11
N ALA A 89 1.83 13.02 -3.75
CA ALA A 89 1.46 13.59 -2.47
C ALA A 89 -0.03 13.92 -2.50
N ALA A 90 -0.70 13.70 -1.37
CA ALA A 90 -2.13 13.92 -1.29
C ALA A 90 -2.47 14.69 -0.03
N THR A 91 -3.57 15.44 -0.09
CA THR A 91 -4.10 16.13 1.07
C THR A 91 -5.42 15.47 1.42
N VAL A 92 -5.59 15.12 2.68
CA VAL A 92 -6.86 14.57 3.14
C VAL A 92 -7.84 15.71 3.29
N VAL A 93 -8.84 15.72 2.43
CA VAL A 93 -9.86 16.76 2.46
C VAL A 93 -10.87 16.49 3.59
N GLY A 94 -11.12 15.21 3.86
CA GLY A 94 -12.01 14.83 4.92
C GLY A 94 -12.08 13.32 5.02
N SER A 95 -12.61 12.81 6.12
CA SER A 95 -12.85 11.39 6.28
C SER A 95 -13.95 11.19 7.31
N TYR A 96 -14.69 10.11 7.16
CA TYR A 96 -15.73 9.75 8.10
C TYR A 96 -15.78 8.23 8.14
N ARG A 97 -15.34 7.67 9.26
CA ARG A 97 -15.35 6.21 9.50
C ARG A 97 -14.66 5.41 8.40
N PHE A 98 -13.70 6.01 7.76
CA PHE A 98 -12.99 5.36 6.66
C PHE A 98 -12.19 4.20 7.21
N PHE A 99 -12.63 2.97 6.95
CA PHE A 99 -12.07 1.74 7.49
C PHE A 99 -12.06 1.72 9.03
N ALA A 100 -12.86 2.56 9.66
CA ALA A 100 -12.80 2.71 11.11
C ALA A 100 -13.24 1.43 11.82
N GLU A 101 -14.16 0.71 11.23
CA GLU A 101 -14.66 -0.52 11.83
C GLU A 101 -13.57 -1.55 12.00
N SER A 102 -12.58 -1.55 11.13
CA SER A 102 -11.52 -2.54 11.23
C SER A 102 -10.60 -2.27 12.40
N SER A 103 -10.61 -1.06 12.90
CA SER A 103 -9.75 -0.70 14.01
C SER A 103 -10.38 -1.01 15.35
N SER A 104 -11.64 -1.34 15.35
CA SER A 104 -12.35 -1.59 16.57
C SER A 104 -11.83 -2.81 17.31
N SER A 105 -11.10 -3.58 16.64
CA SER A 105 -10.53 -4.75 17.25
C SER A 105 -9.38 -4.38 18.13
#